data_89ad614283560add2a0b55466f442a8f
#
_entry.id   89ad614283560add2a0b55466f442a8f
#
_cell.length_a   1.000
_cell.length_b   1.000
_cell.length_c   1.000
_cell.angle_alpha   90.00
_cell.angle_beta   90.00
_cell.angle_gamma   90.00
#
_symmetry.space_group_name_H-M   'P 1'
#
loop_
_entity.id
_entity.type
_entity.pdbx_description
1 polymer ?
#
loop_
_entity_poly.entity_id
_entity_poly.type
_entity_poly.pdbx_seq_one_letter_code
_entity_poly.pdbx_strand_id
1 'polypeptide(L)'
;MSFQPQKKVSATYMRGGTSKGVFFRLQDLPEAAQNPGAARDALLLRVIGSPDPYGKQIDGMGGATSSTSKTVIISKSTQADHDVNYLFGQVSIDQAFVDWSGNCGNLSAAVGPFAISHGLIDPSRLPKDGIATIRIWQANIQKTIIAHVPMTNGEVQETGDFE
;
A
#
# COMPACT_ATOMS: atom_id res chain seq x y z
N MET A 1 13.80 1.17 32.23
CA MET A 1 13.48 1.20 30.80
C MET A 1 13.90 2.55 30.21
N SER A 2 14.59 2.57 29.08
CA SER A 2 14.87 3.80 28.37
C SER A 2 13.58 4.28 27.69
N PHE A 3 13.32 5.58 27.74
CA PHE A 3 12.21 6.19 27.01
C PHE A 3 12.40 6.02 25.49
N GLN A 4 11.38 5.52 24.82
CA GLN A 4 11.34 5.41 23.37
C GLN A 4 10.29 6.40 22.87
N PRO A 5 10.68 7.44 22.13
CA PRO A 5 9.71 8.39 21.57
C PRO A 5 8.83 7.73 20.52
N GLN A 6 7.60 8.21 20.42
CA GLN A 6 6.72 7.79 19.34
C GLN A 6 7.29 8.17 17.97
N LYS A 7 7.21 7.25 17.03
CA LYS A 7 7.58 7.50 15.63
C LYS A 7 6.34 7.85 14.82
N LYS A 8 6.46 8.91 14.03
CA LYS A 8 5.43 9.28 13.05
C LYS A 8 5.83 8.72 11.70
N VAL A 9 4.91 8.00 11.06
CA VAL A 9 5.11 7.40 9.74
C VAL A 9 3.98 7.87 8.85
N SER A 10 4.32 8.50 7.73
CA SER A 10 3.32 8.94 6.74
C SER A 10 2.70 7.72 6.06
N ALA A 11 1.38 7.68 6.04
CA ALA A 11 0.62 6.61 5.42
C ALA A 11 -0.73 7.12 4.93
N THR A 12 -1.34 6.38 4.01
CA THR A 12 -2.69 6.64 3.54
C THR A 12 -3.54 5.40 3.74
N TYR A 13 -4.68 5.54 4.41
CA TYR A 13 -5.65 4.46 4.53
C TYR A 13 -6.57 4.49 3.31
N MET A 14 -6.50 3.45 2.50
CA MET A 14 -7.21 3.42 1.20
C MET A 14 -8.08 2.19 1.06
N ARG A 15 -9.14 2.36 0.31
CA ARG A 15 -9.97 1.28 -0.19
C ARG A 15 -9.62 0.97 -1.64
N GLY A 16 -9.54 -0.34 -1.96
CA GLY A 16 -9.51 -0.84 -3.31
C GLY A 16 -10.46 -2.02 -3.41
N GLY A 17 -11.43 -1.99 -4.36
CA GLY A 17 -12.49 -2.99 -4.41
C GLY A 17 -13.17 -3.15 -3.05
N THR A 18 -13.25 -4.36 -2.53
CA THR A 18 -13.84 -4.68 -1.22
C THR A 18 -12.82 -4.72 -0.08
N SER A 19 -11.57 -4.40 -0.33
CA SER A 19 -10.49 -4.42 0.66
C SER A 19 -10.09 -3.03 1.10
N LYS A 20 -9.57 -2.91 2.32
CA LYS A 20 -8.95 -1.70 2.87
C LYS A 20 -7.55 -2.03 3.35
N GLY A 21 -6.64 -1.09 3.18
CA GLY A 21 -5.26 -1.26 3.61
C GLY A 21 -4.57 0.05 3.92
N VAL A 22 -3.46 -0.05 4.64
CA VAL A 22 -2.58 1.07 4.95
C VAL A 22 -1.47 1.08 3.91
N PHE A 23 -1.37 2.17 3.15
CA PHE A 23 -0.43 2.35 2.05
C PHE A 23 0.72 3.23 2.49
N PHE A 24 1.95 2.80 2.19
CA PHE A 24 3.18 3.54 2.46
C PHE A 24 3.99 3.73 1.19
N ARG A 25 4.63 4.89 1.06
CA ARG A 25 5.81 4.95 0.20
C ARG A 25 6.97 4.28 0.95
N LEU A 26 7.76 3.49 0.25
CA LEU A 26 8.94 2.83 0.85
C LEU A 26 9.86 3.84 1.55
N GLN A 27 10.09 4.99 0.93
CA GLN A 27 10.96 6.05 1.46
C GLN A 27 10.44 6.72 2.75
N ASP A 28 9.16 6.59 3.05
CA ASP A 28 8.55 7.15 4.28
C ASP A 28 8.63 6.19 5.47
N LEU A 29 9.01 4.93 5.23
CA LEU A 29 9.24 3.98 6.31
C LEU A 29 10.53 4.33 7.06
N PRO A 30 10.59 4.09 8.37
CA PRO A 30 11.86 4.16 9.11
C PRO A 30 12.93 3.29 8.42
N GLU A 31 14.17 3.75 8.46
CA GLU A 31 15.29 3.10 7.76
C GLU A 31 15.36 1.58 8.01
N ALA A 32 15.20 1.17 9.27
CA ALA A 32 15.22 -0.25 9.63
C ALA A 32 14.08 -1.08 8.99
N ALA A 33 12.99 -0.44 8.58
CA ALA A 33 11.84 -1.10 7.95
C ALA A 33 11.83 -0.98 6.41
N GLN A 34 12.80 -0.27 5.82
CA GLN A 34 12.88 -0.13 4.36
C GLN A 34 13.35 -1.41 3.65
N ASN A 35 14.00 -2.31 4.39
CA ASN A 35 14.37 -3.62 3.86
C ASN A 35 13.45 -4.71 4.41
N PRO A 36 13.25 -5.80 3.64
CA PRO A 36 12.52 -6.96 4.15
C PRO A 36 13.17 -7.52 5.42
N GLY A 37 12.36 -7.95 6.37
CA GLY A 37 12.83 -8.57 7.60
C GLY A 37 11.98 -8.23 8.82
N ALA A 38 12.47 -8.62 9.98
CA ALA A 38 11.74 -8.54 11.24
C ALA A 38 11.33 -7.11 11.65
N ALA A 39 12.16 -6.12 11.35
CA ALA A 39 11.85 -4.72 11.69
C ALA A 39 10.66 -4.18 10.87
N ARG A 40 10.60 -4.52 9.57
CA ARG A 40 9.47 -4.19 8.72
C ARG A 40 8.20 -4.87 9.20
N ASP A 41 8.26 -6.17 9.43
CA ASP A 41 7.10 -6.96 9.87
C ASP A 41 6.57 -6.45 11.22
N ALA A 42 7.46 -6.15 12.18
CA ALA A 42 7.08 -5.60 13.48
C ALA A 42 6.36 -4.24 13.34
N LEU A 43 6.84 -3.37 12.45
CA LEU A 43 6.19 -2.09 12.19
C LEU A 43 4.77 -2.29 11.64
N LEU A 44 4.62 -3.16 10.65
CA LEU A 44 3.33 -3.39 10.00
C LEU A 44 2.34 -4.08 10.94
N LEU A 45 2.80 -5.04 11.72
CA LEU A 45 2.00 -5.64 12.79
C LEU A 45 1.48 -4.58 13.76
N ARG A 46 2.36 -3.68 14.21
CA ARG A 46 1.97 -2.60 15.13
C ARG A 46 0.97 -1.63 14.51
N VAL A 47 1.15 -1.27 13.25
CA VAL A 47 0.23 -0.37 12.51
C VAL A 47 -1.17 -0.99 12.42
N ILE A 48 -1.27 -2.27 12.12
CA ILE A 48 -2.54 -2.97 11.97
C ILE A 48 -3.16 -3.32 13.33
N GLY A 49 -2.36 -3.44 14.37
CA GLY A 49 -2.82 -3.82 15.71
C GLY A 49 -2.79 -5.32 15.95
N SER A 50 -1.80 -6.00 15.37
CA SER A 50 -1.61 -7.45 15.47
C SER A 50 -0.30 -7.79 16.19
N PRO A 51 -0.18 -8.95 16.82
CA PRO A 51 -1.26 -9.93 17.04
C PRO A 51 -2.26 -9.45 18.11
N ASP A 52 -3.53 -9.72 17.89
CA ASP A 52 -4.56 -9.48 18.90
C ASP A 52 -5.30 -10.79 19.20
N PRO A 53 -5.10 -11.36 20.38
CA PRO A 53 -5.73 -12.62 20.76
C PRO A 53 -7.25 -12.52 20.85
N TYR A 54 -7.79 -11.32 20.98
CA TYR A 54 -9.25 -11.07 21.00
C TYR A 54 -9.82 -10.83 19.60
N GLY A 55 -8.97 -10.76 18.57
CA GLY A 55 -9.39 -10.58 17.18
C GLY A 55 -10.08 -9.26 16.88
N LYS A 56 -9.75 -8.18 17.57
CA LYS A 56 -10.38 -6.86 17.43
C LYS A 56 -9.51 -5.80 16.79
N GLN A 57 -8.18 -5.95 16.87
CA GLN A 57 -7.21 -4.99 16.34
C GLN A 57 -7.46 -3.53 16.80
N ILE A 58 -7.97 -3.36 18.03
CA ILE A 58 -8.37 -2.04 18.57
C ILE A 58 -7.18 -1.08 18.65
N ASP A 59 -5.98 -1.59 18.91
CA ASP A 59 -4.78 -0.78 19.07
C ASP A 59 -4.14 -0.33 17.75
N GLY A 60 -4.75 -0.67 16.63
CA GLY A 60 -4.23 -0.35 15.30
C GLY A 60 -5.31 -0.03 14.29
N MET A 61 -4.92 -0.02 13.03
CA MET A 61 -5.78 0.39 11.91
C MET A 61 -6.51 -0.77 11.23
N GLY A 62 -6.28 -1.99 11.66
CA GLY A 62 -6.99 -3.14 11.16
C GLY A 62 -8.46 -3.14 11.56
N GLY A 63 -9.29 -3.83 10.76
CA GLY A 63 -10.73 -3.94 10.98
C GLY A 63 -11.18 -5.34 11.41
N ALA A 64 -10.27 -6.15 11.93
CA ALA A 64 -10.53 -7.50 12.45
C ALA A 64 -11.07 -8.49 11.41
N THR A 65 -10.82 -8.26 10.13
CA THR A 65 -11.09 -9.18 9.03
C THR A 65 -9.89 -9.28 8.10
N SER A 66 -9.81 -10.34 7.31
CA SER A 66 -8.72 -10.48 6.32
C SER A 66 -8.75 -9.38 5.26
N SER A 67 -9.94 -8.91 4.88
CA SER A 67 -10.08 -7.83 3.90
C SER A 67 -9.73 -6.43 4.43
N THR A 68 -9.53 -6.28 5.73
CA THR A 68 -9.20 -5.02 6.40
C THR A 68 -7.90 -5.07 7.20
N SER A 69 -7.11 -6.16 7.08
CA SER A 69 -5.83 -6.36 7.79
C SER A 69 -4.68 -6.39 6.79
N LYS A 70 -4.55 -5.34 6.00
CA LYS A 70 -3.67 -5.30 4.82
C LYS A 70 -2.76 -4.08 4.85
N THR A 71 -1.55 -4.29 4.36
CA THR A 71 -0.55 -3.23 4.19
C THR A 71 -0.01 -3.27 2.77
N VAL A 72 0.35 -2.12 2.25
CA VAL A 72 0.92 -1.97 0.91
C VAL A 72 2.12 -1.03 0.97
N ILE A 73 3.22 -1.44 0.34
CA ILE A 73 4.41 -0.61 0.20
C ILE A 73 4.63 -0.35 -1.28
N ILE A 74 4.66 0.92 -1.65
CA ILE A 74 4.85 1.36 -3.04
C ILE A 74 6.18 2.10 -3.14
N SER A 75 6.92 1.82 -4.21
CA SER A 75 8.17 2.48 -4.56
C SER A 75 8.29 2.66 -6.06
N LYS A 76 9.19 3.55 -6.50
CA LYS A 76 9.54 3.61 -7.92
C LYS A 76 10.07 2.25 -8.35
N SER A 77 9.66 1.81 -9.55
CA SER A 77 10.02 0.47 -10.01
C SER A 77 11.51 0.34 -10.31
N THR A 78 12.05 -0.81 -9.94
CA THR A 78 13.38 -1.29 -10.35
C THR A 78 13.33 -2.16 -11.60
N GLN A 79 12.12 -2.47 -12.09
CA GLN A 79 11.91 -3.24 -13.31
C GLN A 79 11.81 -2.33 -14.54
N ALA A 80 12.46 -2.74 -15.63
CA ALA A 80 12.33 -2.03 -16.90
C ALA A 80 10.85 -1.94 -17.33
N ASP A 81 10.49 -0.82 -17.94
CA ASP A 81 9.14 -0.56 -18.47
C ASP A 81 8.02 -0.57 -17.40
N HIS A 82 8.37 -0.39 -16.13
CA HIS A 82 7.40 -0.27 -15.05
C HIS A 82 7.55 1.06 -14.31
N ASP A 83 6.45 1.59 -13.80
CA ASP A 83 6.43 2.85 -13.06
C ASP A 83 6.69 2.64 -11.58
N VAL A 84 6.00 1.71 -10.96
CA VAL A 84 6.07 1.44 -9.53
C VAL A 84 6.13 -0.05 -9.23
N ASN A 85 6.75 -0.37 -8.10
CA ASN A 85 6.63 -1.67 -7.46
C ASN A 85 5.48 -1.62 -6.44
N TYR A 86 4.67 -2.66 -6.46
CA TYR A 86 3.61 -2.91 -5.49
C TYR A 86 3.94 -4.14 -4.67
N LEU A 87 4.17 -3.93 -3.37
CA LEU A 87 4.43 -5.02 -2.42
C LEU A 87 3.27 -5.10 -1.43
N PHE A 88 2.62 -6.25 -1.38
CA PHE A 88 1.45 -6.51 -0.56
C PHE A 88 1.81 -7.37 0.66
N GLY A 89 1.38 -6.95 1.85
CA GLY A 89 1.50 -7.71 3.09
C GLY A 89 0.13 -8.00 3.70
N GLN A 90 -0.24 -9.28 3.78
CA GLN A 90 -1.40 -9.71 4.53
C GLN A 90 -1.01 -9.91 6.00
N VAL A 91 -1.54 -9.07 6.86
CA VAL A 91 -1.23 -9.13 8.29
C VAL A 91 -2.19 -10.08 8.99
N SER A 92 -1.65 -11.08 9.70
CA SER A 92 -2.47 -11.98 10.53
C SER A 92 -3.14 -11.20 11.65
N ILE A 93 -4.35 -11.58 12.04
CA ILE A 93 -5.10 -10.90 13.11
C ILE A 93 -4.56 -11.33 14.48
N ASP A 94 -4.39 -12.61 14.69
CA ASP A 94 -4.11 -13.22 15.98
C ASP A 94 -2.67 -13.76 16.13
N GLN A 95 -1.90 -13.78 15.03
CA GLN A 95 -0.51 -14.23 15.02
C GLN A 95 0.45 -13.08 14.70
N ALA A 96 1.67 -13.15 15.23
CA ALA A 96 2.74 -12.19 14.89
C ALA A 96 3.36 -12.56 13.53
N PHE A 97 2.56 -12.43 12.47
CA PHE A 97 2.93 -12.88 11.12
C PHE A 97 2.39 -11.96 10.05
N VAL A 98 3.24 -11.63 9.07
CA VAL A 98 2.87 -10.95 7.83
C VAL A 98 3.14 -11.91 6.67
N ASP A 99 2.10 -12.22 5.91
CA ASP A 99 2.21 -13.08 4.72
C ASP A 99 2.53 -12.23 3.48
N TRP A 100 3.71 -12.48 2.92
CA TRP A 100 4.22 -11.84 1.72
C TRP A 100 4.08 -12.70 0.46
N SER A 101 3.46 -13.87 0.56
CA SER A 101 3.42 -14.85 -0.53
C SER A 101 2.39 -14.55 -1.63
N GLY A 102 1.40 -13.71 -1.33
CA GLY A 102 0.26 -13.49 -2.21
C GLY A 102 0.15 -12.09 -2.78
N ASN A 103 -0.91 -11.90 -3.55
CA ASN A 103 -1.36 -10.60 -4.08
C ASN A 103 -2.78 -10.31 -3.59
N CYS A 104 -3.12 -9.04 -3.48
CA CYS A 104 -4.49 -8.58 -3.28
C CYS A 104 -4.97 -7.89 -4.56
N GLY A 105 -5.81 -8.58 -5.34
CA GLY A 105 -6.38 -8.02 -6.57
C GLY A 105 -7.25 -6.80 -6.29
N ASN A 106 -8.01 -6.79 -5.21
CA ASN A 106 -8.84 -5.65 -4.82
C ASN A 106 -8.01 -4.38 -4.55
N LEU A 107 -6.94 -4.47 -3.77
CA LEU A 107 -6.08 -3.33 -3.47
C LEU A 107 -5.28 -2.84 -4.69
N SER A 108 -5.13 -3.66 -5.72
CA SER A 108 -4.47 -3.24 -6.96
C SER A 108 -5.12 -2.00 -7.58
N ALA A 109 -6.43 -1.84 -7.41
CA ALA A 109 -7.16 -0.66 -7.91
C ALA A 109 -6.73 0.66 -7.24
N ALA A 110 -6.20 0.61 -6.03
CA ALA A 110 -5.75 1.78 -5.29
C ALA A 110 -4.27 2.13 -5.55
N VAL A 111 -3.48 1.24 -6.14
CA VAL A 111 -2.04 1.42 -6.33
C VAL A 111 -1.71 2.56 -7.29
N GLY A 112 -2.35 2.59 -8.45
CA GLY A 112 -2.16 3.68 -9.43
C GLY A 112 -2.53 5.05 -8.86
N PRO A 113 -3.73 5.23 -8.30
CA PRO A 113 -4.12 6.46 -7.62
C PRO A 113 -3.15 6.90 -6.53
N PHE A 114 -2.73 5.98 -5.65
CA PHE A 114 -1.74 6.28 -4.63
C PHE A 114 -0.42 6.77 -5.22
N ALA A 115 0.11 6.07 -6.22
CA ALA A 115 1.38 6.40 -6.85
C ALA A 115 1.36 7.80 -7.49
N ILE A 116 0.26 8.16 -8.14
CA ILE A 116 0.08 9.50 -8.75
C ILE A 116 0.02 10.56 -7.65
N SER A 117 -0.85 10.38 -6.66
CA SER A 117 -1.10 11.38 -5.61
C SER A 117 0.10 11.60 -4.70
N HIS A 118 1.02 10.64 -4.61
CA HIS A 118 2.21 10.71 -3.76
C HIS A 118 3.52 10.97 -4.52
N GLY A 119 3.42 11.40 -5.78
CA GLY A 119 4.58 11.85 -6.55
C GLY A 119 5.56 10.76 -6.99
N LEU A 120 5.07 9.53 -7.15
CA LEU A 120 5.89 8.39 -7.60
C LEU A 120 5.92 8.22 -9.12
N ILE A 121 5.07 8.95 -9.83
CA ILE A 121 5.00 8.94 -11.29
C ILE A 121 5.58 10.23 -11.85
N ASP A 122 6.40 10.14 -12.89
CA ASP A 122 6.91 11.31 -13.60
C ASP A 122 5.73 12.14 -14.13
N PRO A 123 5.64 13.45 -13.79
CA PRO A 123 4.56 14.32 -14.25
C PRO A 123 4.39 14.35 -15.78
N SER A 124 5.47 14.15 -16.55
CA SER A 124 5.42 14.09 -18.02
C SER A 124 4.58 12.92 -18.55
N ARG A 125 4.33 11.92 -17.73
CA ARG A 125 3.52 10.75 -18.09
C ARG A 125 2.06 10.86 -17.70
N LEU A 126 1.69 11.94 -17.02
CA LEU A 126 0.34 12.15 -16.51
C LEU A 126 -0.41 13.14 -17.41
N PRO A 127 -1.57 12.76 -17.97
CA PRO A 127 -2.42 13.71 -18.66
C PRO A 127 -3.07 14.65 -17.63
N LYS A 128 -3.38 15.87 -18.06
CA LYS A 128 -4.18 16.79 -17.23
C LYS A 128 -5.62 16.27 -17.09
N ASP A 129 -6.17 15.80 -18.19
CA ASP A 129 -7.51 15.21 -18.27
C ASP A 129 -7.44 13.93 -19.11
N GLY A 130 -8.26 12.96 -18.78
CA GLY A 130 -8.32 11.66 -19.46
C GLY A 130 -7.77 10.52 -18.61
N ILE A 131 -7.13 9.55 -19.24
CA ILE A 131 -6.68 8.31 -18.57
C ILE A 131 -5.16 8.29 -18.48
N ALA A 132 -4.66 8.17 -17.25
CA ALA A 132 -3.27 7.83 -16.99
C ALA A 132 -3.10 6.31 -16.99
N THR A 133 -2.11 5.82 -17.74
CA THR A 133 -1.76 4.40 -17.77
C THR A 133 -0.55 4.16 -16.87
N ILE A 134 -0.73 3.42 -15.80
CA ILE A 134 0.31 3.13 -14.82
C ILE A 134 0.70 1.65 -14.91
N ARG A 135 1.97 1.41 -15.14
CA ARG A 135 2.54 0.06 -15.22
C ARG A 135 3.08 -0.34 -13.86
N ILE A 136 2.42 -1.29 -13.23
CA ILE A 136 2.69 -1.73 -11.87
C ILE A 136 3.41 -3.08 -11.92
N TRP A 137 4.56 -3.17 -11.26
CA TRP A 137 5.19 -4.45 -10.97
C TRP A 137 4.69 -4.97 -9.63
N GLN A 138 3.86 -6.01 -9.68
CA GLN A 138 3.41 -6.69 -8.46
C GLN A 138 4.53 -7.61 -7.98
N ALA A 139 5.24 -7.18 -6.95
CA ALA A 139 6.50 -7.77 -6.53
C ALA A 139 6.35 -9.17 -5.90
N ASN A 140 5.23 -9.44 -5.20
CA ASN A 140 5.04 -10.71 -4.51
C ASN A 140 4.96 -11.89 -5.50
N ILE A 141 4.22 -11.72 -6.59
CA ILE A 141 4.00 -12.78 -7.59
C ILE A 141 4.73 -12.53 -8.91
N GLN A 142 5.51 -11.45 -8.99
CA GLN A 142 6.33 -11.08 -10.15
C GLN A 142 5.51 -10.97 -11.44
N LYS A 143 4.45 -10.19 -11.41
CA LYS A 143 3.56 -9.95 -12.55
C LYS A 143 3.32 -8.47 -12.78
N THR A 144 3.00 -8.12 -14.02
CA THR A 144 2.63 -6.77 -14.43
C THR A 144 1.13 -6.58 -14.28
N ILE A 145 0.76 -5.45 -13.68
CA ILE A 145 -0.61 -4.95 -13.64
C ILE A 145 -0.63 -3.61 -14.37
N ILE A 146 -1.56 -3.44 -15.28
CA ILE A 146 -1.78 -2.16 -15.97
C ILE A 146 -3.00 -1.50 -15.35
N ALA A 147 -2.81 -0.32 -14.75
CA ALA A 147 -3.89 0.47 -14.19
C ALA A 147 -4.24 1.63 -15.13
N HIS A 148 -5.52 1.79 -15.41
CA HIS A 148 -6.07 2.94 -16.14
C HIS A 148 -6.75 3.84 -15.12
N VAL A 149 -6.11 4.99 -14.83
CA VAL A 149 -6.53 5.89 -13.76
C VAL A 149 -7.13 7.16 -14.35
N PRO A 150 -8.41 7.46 -14.11
CA PRO A 150 -9.02 8.71 -14.57
C PRO A 150 -8.36 9.92 -13.91
N MET A 151 -8.08 10.94 -14.72
CA MET A 151 -7.47 12.20 -14.29
C MET A 151 -8.38 13.36 -14.67
N THR A 152 -8.48 14.34 -13.79
CA THR A 152 -9.19 15.60 -14.03
C THR A 152 -8.41 16.74 -13.40
N ASN A 153 -8.14 17.80 -14.16
CA ASN A 153 -7.39 18.98 -13.72
C ASN A 153 -5.99 18.63 -13.15
N GLY A 154 -5.36 17.59 -13.66
CA GLY A 154 -4.03 17.15 -13.20
C GLY A 154 -4.03 16.31 -11.93
N GLU A 155 -5.19 15.94 -11.43
CA GLU A 155 -5.37 15.13 -10.22
C GLU A 155 -6.12 13.84 -10.54
N VAL A 156 -5.94 12.83 -9.68
CA VAL A 156 -6.74 11.60 -9.75
C VAL A 156 -8.20 11.94 -9.53
N GLN A 157 -9.05 11.50 -10.44
CA GLN A 157 -10.50 11.63 -10.27
C GLN A 157 -11.01 10.53 -9.36
N GLU A 158 -11.38 10.90 -8.13
CA GLU A 158 -11.80 9.95 -7.10
C GLU A 158 -13.30 9.73 -7.03
N THR A 159 -14.07 10.63 -7.64
CA THR A 159 -15.54 10.59 -7.65
C THR A 159 -16.07 10.78 -9.06
N GLY A 160 -17.22 10.20 -9.34
CA GLY A 160 -17.89 10.28 -10.64
C GLY A 160 -18.50 8.94 -11.05
N ASP A 161 -19.15 8.95 -12.22
CA ASP A 161 -19.67 7.74 -12.83
C ASP A 161 -18.57 7.11 -13.68
N PHE A 162 -18.13 5.95 -13.27
CA PHE A 162 -17.15 5.14 -14.00
C PHE A 162 -17.82 3.85 -14.48
N GLU A 163 -17.73 3.59 -15.77
CA GLU A 163 -18.13 2.31 -16.37
C GLU A 163 -16.94 1.37 -16.53
#